data_b422c76547884e0bae7e508fbfa5777c
#
_entry.id   b422c76547884e0bae7e508fbfa5777c
#
_cell.length_a   1.000
_cell.length_b   1.000
_cell.length_c   1.000
_cell.angle_alpha   90.00
_cell.angle_beta   90.00
_cell.angle_gamma   90.00
#
_symmetry.space_group_name_H-M   'P 1'
#
loop_
_entity.id
_entity.type
_entity.pdbx_description
1 polymer ?
#
loop_
_entity_poly.entity_id
_entity_poly.type
_entity_poly.pdbx_seq_one_letter_code
_entity_poly.pdbx_strand_id
1 'polypeptide(L)'
;MGTPEFAVETLQALVENGYNVVAVVTQPDKPVGRHGSVLQPSAVKQYALSKGLPVLQPEKMKEPAFVEQLRSYEANLQVVVAFRMLPEVVWAMPAYGTFNVHAALLPQYRGAAPINWAVINGETETGVTTFFLDHDIDTGRIIMQLPFQIPDEADVEYVYDGLMHLGATICLQTLERIVAADGHPESIAQEGLALPVDLKLAPKIFKETCEINWNQPVKRVYDFIRGLSPYPGAWTTLVGPDGKETVLKIFRTTKTDLKADGVGQIVADRKHLYIAAADCLLQIDELQLAGKKRMAAADFLNGMKDLPAVASVRPPQAENNFVE
;
A
#
# COMPACT_ATOMS: atom_id res chain seq x y z
N MET A 1 -17.67 0.79 3.51
CA MET A 1 -16.88 -0.30 4.14
C MET A 1 -15.40 0.03 4.02
N GLY A 2 -14.65 0.01 5.12
CA GLY A 2 -13.24 0.35 5.11
C GLY A 2 -12.61 0.17 6.49
N THR A 3 -11.27 0.21 6.58
CA THR A 3 -10.59 0.01 7.87
C THR A 3 -9.47 1.00 8.12
N PRO A 4 -8.45 1.18 7.23
CA PRO A 4 -7.32 2.05 7.47
C PRO A 4 -7.67 3.53 7.29
N GLU A 5 -6.73 4.37 7.62
CA GLU A 5 -6.80 5.82 7.45
C GLU A 5 -7.13 6.24 6.03
N PHE A 6 -6.64 5.51 5.03
CA PHE A 6 -6.96 5.72 3.62
C PHE A 6 -8.48 5.77 3.34
N ALA A 7 -9.28 4.99 4.07
CA ALA A 7 -10.74 4.97 3.91
C ALA A 7 -11.45 6.10 4.67
N VAL A 8 -10.80 6.75 5.62
CA VAL A 8 -11.40 7.80 6.46
C VAL A 8 -11.74 9.03 5.62
N GLU A 9 -10.83 9.47 4.77
CA GLU A 9 -11.04 10.67 3.96
C GLU A 9 -12.21 10.52 2.98
N THR A 10 -12.34 9.33 2.38
CA THR A 10 -13.52 9.01 1.55
C THR A 10 -14.80 9.05 2.38
N LEU A 11 -14.83 8.47 3.58
CA LEU A 11 -15.99 8.52 4.46
C LEU A 11 -16.31 9.96 4.88
N GLN A 12 -15.29 10.74 5.20
CA GLN A 12 -15.44 12.16 5.52
C GLN A 12 -16.04 12.94 4.36
N ALA A 13 -15.54 12.73 3.15
CA ALA A 13 -16.07 13.38 1.95
C ALA A 13 -17.57 13.06 1.73
N LEU A 14 -17.98 11.81 1.94
CA LEU A 14 -19.38 11.41 1.86
C LEU A 14 -20.25 12.17 2.88
N VAL A 15 -19.83 12.21 4.14
CA VAL A 15 -20.56 12.86 5.22
C VAL A 15 -20.66 14.38 5.00
N GLU A 16 -19.56 15.02 4.64
CA GLU A 16 -19.49 16.47 4.46
C GLU A 16 -20.23 16.97 3.21
N ASN A 17 -20.39 16.11 2.20
CA ASN A 17 -21.19 16.41 1.01
C ASN A 17 -22.67 16.00 1.14
N GLY A 18 -23.11 15.64 2.36
CA GLY A 18 -24.53 15.42 2.66
C GLY A 18 -25.10 14.09 2.17
N TYR A 19 -24.27 13.12 1.80
CA TYR A 19 -24.75 11.77 1.50
C TYR A 19 -25.26 11.09 2.76
N ASN A 20 -26.39 10.39 2.63
CA ASN A 20 -26.98 9.66 3.74
C ASN A 20 -26.22 8.36 4.04
N VAL A 21 -25.17 8.44 4.85
CA VAL A 21 -24.40 7.27 5.28
C VAL A 21 -25.17 6.55 6.37
N VAL A 22 -25.87 5.47 6.03
CA VAL A 22 -26.75 4.73 6.93
C VAL A 22 -26.00 3.79 7.88
N ALA A 23 -24.85 3.27 7.47
CA ALA A 23 -24.00 2.42 8.30
C ALA A 23 -22.56 2.42 7.79
N VAL A 24 -21.62 2.15 8.70
CA VAL A 24 -20.20 1.98 8.42
C VAL A 24 -19.79 0.57 8.84
N VAL A 25 -19.14 -0.16 7.93
CA VAL A 25 -18.64 -1.52 8.21
C VAL A 25 -17.11 -1.47 8.24
N THR A 26 -16.52 -1.93 9.33
CA THR A 26 -15.06 -1.99 9.51
C THR A 26 -14.64 -3.29 10.19
N GLN A 27 -13.34 -3.57 10.21
CA GLN A 27 -12.84 -4.76 10.90
C GLN A 27 -13.02 -4.63 12.42
N PRO A 28 -13.12 -5.76 13.15
CA PRO A 28 -13.07 -5.76 14.62
C PRO A 28 -11.84 -5.03 15.17
N ASP A 29 -11.96 -4.50 16.37
CA ASP A 29 -10.86 -3.83 17.05
C ASP A 29 -9.68 -4.78 17.24
N LYS A 30 -8.46 -4.29 17.01
CA LYS A 30 -7.26 -5.11 17.09
C LYS A 30 -6.67 -5.06 18.49
N PRO A 31 -6.28 -6.20 19.05
CA PRO A 31 -5.50 -6.20 20.29
C PRO A 31 -4.10 -5.66 20.02
N VAL A 32 -3.69 -4.65 20.77
CA VAL A 32 -2.36 -4.02 20.70
C VAL A 32 -1.73 -3.94 22.08
N GLY A 33 -0.43 -3.60 22.14
CA GLY A 33 0.34 -3.54 23.39
C GLY A 33 0.88 -4.88 23.85
N ARG A 34 1.53 -4.91 25.04
CA ARG A 34 2.06 -6.15 25.60
C ARG A 34 0.90 -7.10 25.88
N HIS A 35 0.96 -8.31 25.29
CA HIS A 35 -0.04 -9.36 25.41
C HIS A 35 -1.46 -9.00 24.96
N GLY A 36 -1.62 -8.01 24.04
CA GLY A 36 -2.94 -7.61 23.54
C GLY A 36 -3.82 -6.92 24.60
N SER A 37 -3.20 -6.22 25.55
CA SER A 37 -3.89 -5.63 26.72
C SER A 37 -4.84 -4.49 26.38
N VAL A 38 -4.77 -3.92 25.16
CA VAL A 38 -5.60 -2.78 24.73
C VAL A 38 -6.24 -3.12 23.39
N LEU A 39 -7.54 -2.90 23.26
CA LEU A 39 -8.24 -2.98 21.97
C LEU A 39 -8.17 -1.62 21.29
N GLN A 40 -7.56 -1.59 20.12
CA GLN A 40 -7.46 -0.38 19.31
C GLN A 40 -8.52 -0.39 18.21
N PRO A 41 -9.45 0.59 18.21
CA PRO A 41 -10.42 0.75 17.14
C PRO A 41 -9.73 1.19 15.83
N SER A 42 -10.32 0.80 14.69
CA SER A 42 -9.87 1.28 13.38
C SER A 42 -10.05 2.79 13.24
N ALA A 43 -9.25 3.43 12.37
CA ALA A 43 -9.40 4.85 12.06
C ALA A 43 -10.82 5.17 11.55
N VAL A 44 -11.38 4.31 10.71
CA VAL A 44 -12.76 4.42 10.21
C VAL A 44 -13.79 4.36 11.34
N LYS A 45 -13.64 3.44 12.30
CA LYS A 45 -14.53 3.38 13.47
C LYS A 45 -14.48 4.65 14.30
N GLN A 46 -13.28 5.15 14.58
CA GLN A 46 -13.11 6.37 15.38
C GLN A 46 -13.83 7.56 14.71
N TYR A 47 -13.65 7.74 13.40
CA TYR A 47 -14.33 8.79 12.66
C TYR A 47 -15.86 8.60 12.66
N ALA A 48 -16.34 7.38 12.35
CA ALA A 48 -17.77 7.08 12.31
C ALA A 48 -18.47 7.39 13.64
N LEU A 49 -17.87 6.97 14.75
CA LEU A 49 -18.39 7.26 16.10
C LEU A 49 -18.41 8.78 16.40
N SER A 50 -17.39 9.52 15.97
CA SER A 50 -17.35 10.99 16.14
C SER A 50 -18.48 11.72 15.39
N LYS A 51 -19.03 11.07 14.35
CA LYS A 51 -20.17 11.60 13.56
C LYS A 51 -21.51 10.96 13.93
N GLY A 52 -21.55 10.10 14.94
CA GLY A 52 -22.77 9.40 15.38
C GLY A 52 -23.28 8.37 14.38
N LEU A 53 -22.45 7.86 13.50
CA LEU A 53 -22.82 6.87 12.51
C LEU A 53 -22.85 5.46 13.11
N PRO A 54 -23.83 4.61 12.72
CA PRO A 54 -23.84 3.20 13.10
C PRO A 54 -22.59 2.47 12.60
N VAL A 55 -21.96 1.67 13.45
CA VAL A 55 -20.74 0.92 13.13
C VAL A 55 -20.99 -0.58 13.28
N LEU A 56 -20.70 -1.34 12.24
CA LEU A 56 -20.79 -2.81 12.19
C LEU A 56 -19.37 -3.39 12.09
N GLN A 57 -19.07 -4.38 12.93
CA GLN A 57 -17.75 -5.01 13.02
C GLN A 57 -17.86 -6.54 12.94
N PRO A 58 -18.31 -7.12 11.81
CA PRO A 58 -18.46 -8.56 11.71
C PRO A 58 -17.11 -9.25 11.72
N GLU A 59 -17.00 -10.36 12.45
CA GLU A 59 -15.84 -11.25 12.33
C GLU A 59 -15.89 -12.01 11.01
N LYS A 60 -17.06 -12.49 10.65
CA LYS A 60 -17.32 -13.24 9.41
C LYS A 60 -18.35 -12.52 8.55
N MET A 61 -17.96 -12.13 7.34
CA MET A 61 -18.82 -11.39 6.42
C MET A 61 -20.02 -12.21 5.88
N LYS A 62 -19.97 -13.55 6.00
CA LYS A 62 -21.06 -14.46 5.57
C LYS A 62 -22.02 -14.81 6.70
N GLU A 63 -21.82 -14.31 7.90
CA GLU A 63 -22.64 -14.64 9.05
C GLU A 63 -24.08 -14.15 8.84
N PRO A 64 -25.11 -15.03 8.96
CA PRO A 64 -26.50 -14.67 8.66
C PRO A 64 -27.00 -13.47 9.46
N ALA A 65 -26.63 -13.39 10.75
CA ALA A 65 -27.03 -12.27 11.60
C ALA A 65 -26.46 -10.93 11.11
N PHE A 66 -25.21 -10.90 10.65
CA PHE A 66 -24.61 -9.69 10.06
C PHE A 66 -25.27 -9.34 8.72
N VAL A 67 -25.49 -10.33 7.85
CA VAL A 67 -26.12 -10.11 6.53
C VAL A 67 -27.51 -9.52 6.71
N GLU A 68 -28.31 -10.04 7.64
CA GLU A 68 -29.65 -9.53 7.95
C GLU A 68 -29.60 -8.13 8.55
N GLN A 69 -28.69 -7.89 9.49
CA GLN A 69 -28.47 -6.56 10.06
C GLN A 69 -28.07 -5.55 8.98
N LEU A 70 -27.15 -5.92 8.06
CA LEU A 70 -26.76 -5.05 6.96
C LEU A 70 -27.92 -4.75 6.03
N ARG A 71 -28.75 -5.77 5.70
CA ARG A 71 -29.93 -5.61 4.86
C ARG A 71 -30.96 -4.65 5.48
N SER A 72 -31.11 -4.66 6.80
CA SER A 72 -32.09 -3.80 7.51
C SER A 72 -31.79 -2.30 7.38
N TYR A 73 -30.58 -1.91 6.95
CA TYR A 73 -30.26 -0.50 6.65
C TYR A 73 -30.77 -0.05 5.28
N GLU A 74 -31.24 -0.95 4.42
CA GLU A 74 -31.81 -0.66 3.09
C GLU A 74 -30.95 0.29 2.25
N ALA A 75 -29.62 0.13 2.32
CA ALA A 75 -28.69 0.95 1.55
C ALA A 75 -28.88 0.72 0.05
N ASN A 76 -29.02 1.79 -0.73
CA ASN A 76 -29.13 1.70 -2.19
C ASN A 76 -27.81 1.34 -2.86
N LEU A 77 -26.68 1.70 -2.24
CA LEU A 77 -25.34 1.57 -2.76
C LEU A 77 -24.35 1.26 -1.64
N GLN A 78 -23.31 0.51 -1.94
CA GLN A 78 -22.17 0.30 -1.04
C GLN A 78 -20.89 0.83 -1.65
N VAL A 79 -20.09 1.51 -0.83
CA VAL A 79 -18.75 1.97 -1.17
C VAL A 79 -17.72 1.21 -0.37
N VAL A 80 -16.71 0.66 -1.05
CA VAL A 80 -15.62 -0.10 -0.43
C VAL A 80 -14.30 0.63 -0.65
N VAL A 81 -13.51 0.79 0.41
CA VAL A 81 -12.19 1.40 0.35
C VAL A 81 -11.24 0.66 1.28
N ALA A 82 -10.19 0.07 0.74
CA ALA A 82 -9.18 -0.65 1.52
C ALA A 82 -9.80 -1.60 2.58
N PHE A 83 -10.59 -2.54 2.11
CA PHE A 83 -11.29 -3.51 2.94
C PHE A 83 -10.97 -4.94 2.53
N ARG A 84 -11.38 -5.91 3.34
CA ARG A 84 -11.26 -7.33 3.00
C ARG A 84 -12.25 -7.74 1.90
N MET A 85 -11.99 -8.86 1.25
CA MET A 85 -12.89 -9.44 0.24
C MET A 85 -14.31 -9.60 0.79
N LEU A 86 -15.28 -9.19 0.01
CA LEU A 86 -16.70 -9.31 0.32
C LEU A 86 -17.29 -10.53 -0.37
N PRO A 87 -18.11 -11.33 0.34
CA PRO A 87 -18.89 -12.38 -0.31
C PRO A 87 -20.03 -11.80 -1.16
N GLU A 88 -20.46 -12.55 -2.16
CA GLU A 88 -21.54 -12.14 -3.08
C GLU A 88 -22.81 -11.70 -2.36
N VAL A 89 -23.23 -12.43 -1.32
CA VAL A 89 -24.41 -12.08 -0.50
C VAL A 89 -24.35 -10.68 0.10
N VAL A 90 -23.16 -10.09 0.22
CA VAL A 90 -22.95 -8.73 0.72
C VAL A 90 -22.81 -7.74 -0.43
N TRP A 91 -21.91 -7.98 -1.40
CA TRP A 91 -21.68 -6.99 -2.45
C TRP A 91 -22.80 -6.91 -3.49
N ALA A 92 -23.56 -7.97 -3.70
CA ALA A 92 -24.72 -7.96 -4.61
C ALA A 92 -26.01 -7.48 -3.94
N MET A 93 -25.97 -7.10 -2.65
CA MET A 93 -27.17 -6.75 -1.88
C MET A 93 -27.84 -5.43 -2.33
N PRO A 94 -27.12 -4.31 -2.55
CA PRO A 94 -27.76 -3.03 -2.84
C PRO A 94 -28.21 -2.93 -4.30
N ALA A 95 -29.31 -2.21 -4.53
CA ALA A 95 -29.90 -2.06 -5.87
C ALA A 95 -28.96 -1.41 -6.89
N TYR A 96 -28.12 -0.46 -6.46
CA TYR A 96 -27.14 0.22 -7.30
C TYR A 96 -25.75 -0.43 -7.26
N GLY A 97 -25.65 -1.63 -6.64
CA GLY A 97 -24.44 -2.39 -6.57
C GLY A 97 -23.45 -1.91 -5.51
N THR A 98 -22.27 -2.44 -5.59
CA THR A 98 -21.13 -2.12 -4.72
C THR A 98 -19.93 -1.75 -5.57
N PHE A 99 -19.33 -0.60 -5.33
CA PHE A 99 -18.08 -0.24 -6.00
C PHE A 99 -16.92 -0.09 -5.01
N ASN A 100 -15.72 -0.34 -5.51
CA ASN A 100 -14.47 -0.15 -4.77
C ASN A 100 -13.72 1.07 -5.29
N VAL A 101 -13.02 1.77 -4.40
CA VAL A 101 -11.99 2.76 -4.72
C VAL A 101 -10.64 2.07 -4.57
N HIS A 102 -10.01 1.76 -5.69
CA HIS A 102 -8.75 1.05 -5.77
C HIS A 102 -7.60 2.01 -6.09
N ALA A 103 -6.49 1.88 -5.36
CA ALA A 103 -5.36 2.81 -5.44
C ALA A 103 -4.36 2.43 -6.54
N ALA A 104 -4.85 2.19 -7.75
CA ALA A 104 -4.07 2.01 -8.97
C ALA A 104 -4.91 2.30 -10.22
N LEU A 105 -4.26 2.42 -11.38
CA LEU A 105 -4.91 2.46 -12.69
C LEU A 105 -5.14 1.01 -13.18
N LEU A 106 -6.31 0.45 -12.87
CA LEU A 106 -6.68 -0.89 -13.33
C LEU A 106 -6.67 -0.97 -14.88
N PRO A 107 -6.29 -2.10 -15.45
CA PRO A 107 -6.10 -3.42 -14.85
C PRO A 107 -4.73 -3.68 -14.23
N GLN A 108 -3.82 -2.71 -14.25
CA GLN A 108 -2.52 -2.82 -13.58
C GLN A 108 -2.68 -2.81 -12.06
N TYR A 109 -1.82 -3.55 -11.37
CA TYR A 109 -1.73 -3.56 -9.90
C TYR A 109 -3.01 -4.00 -9.19
N ARG A 110 -3.72 -5.02 -9.73
CA ARG A 110 -4.73 -5.75 -8.98
C ARG A 110 -4.10 -6.39 -7.75
N GLY A 111 -4.76 -6.32 -6.59
CA GLY A 111 -4.31 -6.98 -5.37
C GLY A 111 -4.20 -6.09 -4.14
N ALA A 112 -3.40 -6.53 -3.16
CA ALA A 112 -3.44 -6.03 -1.79
C ALA A 112 -2.57 -4.79 -1.51
N ALA A 113 -1.52 -4.51 -2.33
CA ALA A 113 -0.55 -3.46 -2.08
C ALA A 113 -0.22 -2.61 -3.33
N PRO A 114 -1.24 -2.09 -4.05
CA PRO A 114 -1.03 -1.42 -5.34
C PRO A 114 -0.11 -0.21 -5.25
N ILE A 115 -0.22 0.61 -4.22
CA ILE A 115 0.59 1.82 -4.03
C ILE A 115 2.08 1.46 -3.91
N ASN A 116 2.40 0.50 -3.03
CA ASN A 116 3.78 0.07 -2.84
C ASN A 116 4.38 -0.47 -4.14
N TRP A 117 3.66 -1.35 -4.83
CA TRP A 117 4.18 -1.99 -6.04
C TRP A 117 4.34 -1.04 -7.21
N ALA A 118 3.52 0.00 -7.34
CA ALA A 118 3.74 1.04 -8.33
C ALA A 118 5.08 1.76 -8.09
N VAL A 119 5.38 2.13 -6.84
CA VAL A 119 6.65 2.79 -6.49
C VAL A 119 7.84 1.84 -6.58
N ILE A 120 7.73 0.61 -6.06
CA ILE A 120 8.77 -0.45 -6.15
C ILE A 120 9.16 -0.72 -7.61
N ASN A 121 8.19 -0.72 -8.52
CA ASN A 121 8.44 -0.95 -9.94
C ASN A 121 8.97 0.28 -10.68
N GLY A 122 9.10 1.43 -10.00
CA GLY A 122 9.63 2.65 -10.59
C GLY A 122 8.67 3.33 -11.56
N GLU A 123 7.36 3.15 -11.37
CA GLU A 123 6.38 3.87 -12.17
C GLU A 123 6.49 5.38 -11.94
N THR A 124 6.27 6.13 -13.00
CA THR A 124 6.22 7.61 -12.96
C THR A 124 4.79 8.12 -12.83
N GLU A 125 3.81 7.24 -13.02
CA GLU A 125 2.39 7.51 -12.89
C GLU A 125 1.68 6.31 -12.27
N THR A 126 0.70 6.59 -11.42
CA THR A 126 -0.30 5.66 -10.92
C THR A 126 -1.66 6.36 -10.91
N GLY A 127 -2.58 5.98 -10.06
CA GLY A 127 -3.86 6.69 -9.91
C GLY A 127 -4.83 5.96 -9.03
N VAL A 128 -6.09 6.31 -9.18
CA VAL A 128 -7.21 5.64 -8.53
C VAL A 128 -8.23 5.19 -9.57
N THR A 129 -8.84 4.06 -9.32
CA THR A 129 -9.91 3.48 -10.14
C THR A 129 -11.12 3.20 -9.28
N THR A 130 -12.31 3.61 -9.72
CA THR A 130 -13.57 3.09 -9.19
C THR A 130 -14.13 2.04 -10.15
N PHE A 131 -14.57 0.92 -9.59
CA PHE A 131 -15.10 -0.19 -10.35
C PHE A 131 -16.15 -0.96 -9.54
N PHE A 132 -17.14 -1.55 -10.20
CA PHE A 132 -18.11 -2.43 -9.55
C PHE A 132 -17.47 -3.74 -9.14
N LEU A 133 -17.81 -4.24 -7.94
CA LEU A 133 -17.36 -5.55 -7.51
C LEU A 133 -18.02 -6.66 -8.32
N ASP A 134 -17.26 -7.71 -8.54
CA ASP A 134 -17.71 -8.98 -9.12
C ASP A 134 -17.11 -10.17 -8.34
N HIS A 135 -17.08 -11.35 -8.95
CA HIS A 135 -16.62 -12.58 -8.30
C HIS A 135 -15.12 -12.66 -8.06
N ASP A 136 -14.34 -12.00 -8.94
CA ASP A 136 -12.88 -12.07 -8.90
C ASP A 136 -12.25 -10.78 -8.33
N ILE A 137 -11.01 -10.88 -7.86
CA ILE A 137 -10.33 -9.75 -7.20
C ILE A 137 -9.99 -8.67 -8.22
N ASP A 138 -10.58 -7.48 -8.03
CA ASP A 138 -10.30 -6.25 -8.78
C ASP A 138 -10.50 -6.38 -10.30
N THR A 139 -11.41 -7.26 -10.74
CA THR A 139 -11.70 -7.52 -12.17
C THR A 139 -12.94 -6.82 -12.70
N GLY A 140 -13.77 -6.30 -11.82
CA GLY A 140 -15.06 -5.71 -12.17
C GLY A 140 -14.97 -4.50 -13.12
N ARG A 141 -16.13 -4.09 -13.63
CA ARG A 141 -16.23 -3.03 -14.64
C ARG A 141 -15.81 -1.67 -14.10
N ILE A 142 -14.87 -1.02 -14.77
CA ILE A 142 -14.35 0.30 -14.41
C ILE A 142 -15.40 1.38 -14.69
N ILE A 143 -15.66 2.23 -13.68
CA ILE A 143 -16.56 3.38 -13.77
C ILE A 143 -15.77 4.64 -14.09
N MET A 144 -14.66 4.88 -13.35
CA MET A 144 -13.79 6.05 -13.52
C MET A 144 -12.35 5.71 -13.17
N GLN A 145 -11.44 6.52 -13.74
CA GLN A 145 -10.03 6.53 -13.38
C GLN A 145 -9.50 7.97 -13.32
N LEU A 146 -8.67 8.26 -12.33
CA LEU A 146 -7.93 9.52 -12.24
C LEU A 146 -6.44 9.22 -12.07
N PRO A 147 -5.56 9.77 -12.92
CA PRO A 147 -4.12 9.56 -12.83
C PRO A 147 -3.49 10.40 -11.70
N PHE A 148 -2.34 9.93 -11.22
CA PHE A 148 -1.51 10.61 -10.23
C PHE A 148 -0.03 10.44 -10.59
N GLN A 149 0.72 11.54 -10.68
CA GLN A 149 2.13 11.52 -11.02
C GLN A 149 2.98 11.14 -9.81
N ILE A 150 3.96 10.26 -10.00
CA ILE A 150 4.92 9.85 -8.98
C ILE A 150 6.26 10.52 -9.26
N PRO A 151 6.65 11.57 -8.50
CA PRO A 151 7.98 12.15 -8.59
C PRO A 151 9.07 11.11 -8.29
N ASP A 152 10.23 11.25 -8.92
CA ASP A 152 11.32 10.26 -8.78
C ASP A 152 11.85 10.16 -7.34
N GLU A 153 11.79 11.24 -6.57
CA GLU A 153 12.19 11.30 -5.17
C GLU A 153 11.08 10.94 -4.18
N ALA A 154 9.85 10.76 -4.65
CA ALA A 154 8.72 10.43 -3.78
C ALA A 154 8.83 9.00 -3.23
N ASP A 155 8.56 8.84 -1.95
CA ASP A 155 8.38 7.54 -1.32
C ASP A 155 6.91 7.08 -1.35
N VAL A 156 6.63 5.91 -0.77
CA VAL A 156 5.26 5.38 -0.77
C VAL A 156 4.31 6.21 0.10
N GLU A 157 4.81 6.91 1.13
CA GLU A 157 3.97 7.77 1.99
C GLU A 157 3.41 8.95 1.19
N TYR A 158 4.26 9.63 0.41
CA TYR A 158 3.84 10.72 -0.47
C TYR A 158 2.75 10.25 -1.46
N VAL A 159 2.94 9.08 -2.07
CA VAL A 159 1.96 8.54 -3.02
C VAL A 159 0.67 8.12 -2.31
N TYR A 160 0.79 7.51 -1.13
CA TYR A 160 -0.36 7.13 -0.30
C TYR A 160 -1.25 8.32 0.04
N ASP A 161 -0.64 9.42 0.51
CA ASP A 161 -1.37 10.63 0.88
C ASP A 161 -2.05 11.25 -0.35
N GLY A 162 -1.35 11.35 -1.47
CA GLY A 162 -1.91 11.87 -2.71
C GLY A 162 -3.08 11.03 -3.25
N LEU A 163 -2.95 9.70 -3.20
CA LEU A 163 -4.02 8.80 -3.65
C LEU A 163 -5.20 8.74 -2.67
N MET A 164 -4.98 8.98 -1.39
CA MET A 164 -6.05 9.09 -0.39
C MET A 164 -6.96 10.28 -0.71
N HIS A 165 -6.40 11.46 -0.99
CA HIS A 165 -7.15 12.65 -1.42
C HIS A 165 -7.85 12.45 -2.76
N LEU A 166 -7.15 11.86 -3.72
CA LEU A 166 -7.70 11.56 -5.03
C LEU A 166 -8.82 10.52 -4.95
N GLY A 167 -8.71 9.56 -4.02
CA GLY A 167 -9.72 8.54 -3.73
C GLY A 167 -11.02 9.13 -3.21
N ALA A 168 -10.95 10.12 -2.33
CA ALA A 168 -12.13 10.85 -1.87
C ALA A 168 -12.80 11.61 -3.03
N THR A 169 -12.01 12.29 -3.85
CA THR A 169 -12.49 13.03 -5.02
C THR A 169 -13.20 12.13 -6.03
N ILE A 170 -12.55 11.04 -6.46
CA ILE A 170 -13.13 10.12 -7.44
C ILE A 170 -14.38 9.40 -6.90
N CYS A 171 -14.44 9.14 -5.59
CA CYS A 171 -15.61 8.55 -4.95
C CYS A 171 -16.84 9.44 -5.13
N LEU A 172 -16.73 10.75 -4.85
CA LEU A 172 -17.83 11.69 -5.04
C LEU A 172 -18.28 11.78 -6.51
N GLN A 173 -17.33 11.90 -7.43
CA GLN A 173 -17.62 11.94 -8.87
C GLN A 173 -18.27 10.64 -9.36
N THR A 174 -17.87 9.50 -8.82
CA THR A 174 -18.47 8.19 -9.14
C THR A 174 -19.92 8.13 -8.65
N LEU A 175 -20.19 8.61 -7.44
CA LEU A 175 -21.54 8.68 -6.89
C LEU A 175 -22.46 9.55 -7.74
N GLU A 176 -21.99 10.74 -8.16
CA GLU A 176 -22.75 11.62 -9.06
C GLU A 176 -23.12 10.91 -10.36
N ARG A 177 -22.18 10.16 -10.96
CA ARG A 177 -22.45 9.38 -12.18
C ARG A 177 -23.47 8.26 -11.95
N ILE A 178 -23.35 7.53 -10.85
CA ILE A 178 -24.28 6.43 -10.51
C ILE A 178 -25.69 6.98 -10.30
N VAL A 179 -25.82 8.07 -9.53
CA VAL A 179 -27.11 8.71 -9.26
C VAL A 179 -27.73 9.28 -10.54
N ALA A 180 -26.95 9.99 -11.37
CA ALA A 180 -27.43 10.55 -12.64
C ALA A 180 -27.90 9.50 -13.64
N ALA A 181 -27.38 8.27 -13.56
CA ALA A 181 -27.70 7.14 -14.41
C ALA A 181 -28.66 6.13 -13.76
N ASP A 182 -29.34 6.53 -12.68
CA ASP A 182 -30.29 5.68 -11.91
C ASP A 182 -29.68 4.29 -11.58
N GLY A 183 -28.44 4.29 -11.09
CA GLY A 183 -27.72 3.08 -10.70
C GLY A 183 -26.96 2.37 -11.82
N HIS A 184 -27.09 2.81 -13.07
CA HIS A 184 -26.53 2.15 -14.25
C HIS A 184 -25.56 3.04 -15.04
N PRO A 185 -24.45 3.51 -14.44
CA PRO A 185 -23.48 4.37 -15.13
C PRO A 185 -22.78 3.61 -16.27
N GLU A 186 -22.33 4.33 -17.27
CA GLU A 186 -21.40 3.77 -18.25
C GLU A 186 -20.17 3.19 -17.53
N SER A 187 -19.77 1.99 -17.93
CA SER A 187 -18.64 1.29 -17.35
C SER A 187 -17.94 0.42 -18.38
N ILE A 188 -16.65 0.24 -18.23
CA ILE A 188 -15.79 -0.46 -19.18
C ILE A 188 -15.36 -1.82 -18.59
N ALA A 189 -15.56 -2.90 -19.34
CA ALA A 189 -15.02 -4.22 -18.99
C ALA A 189 -13.49 -4.19 -19.14
N GLN A 190 -12.78 -4.71 -18.16
CA GLN A 190 -11.30 -4.66 -18.16
C GLN A 190 -10.69 -5.53 -19.26
N GLU A 191 -11.35 -6.61 -19.66
CA GLU A 191 -10.92 -7.50 -20.77
C GLU A 191 -10.93 -6.81 -22.13
N GLY A 192 -11.73 -5.74 -22.27
CA GLY A 192 -11.83 -4.93 -23.51
C GLY A 192 -10.79 -3.83 -23.62
N LEU A 193 -10.00 -3.60 -22.58
CA LEU A 193 -8.93 -2.61 -22.60
C LEU A 193 -7.72 -3.14 -23.38
N ALA A 194 -7.07 -2.27 -24.16
CA ALA A 194 -5.78 -2.57 -24.73
C ALA A 194 -4.77 -2.74 -23.58
N LEU A 195 -4.52 -3.98 -23.19
CA LEU A 195 -3.61 -4.28 -22.10
C LEU A 195 -2.17 -4.09 -22.55
N PRO A 196 -1.29 -3.49 -21.73
CA PRO A 196 0.16 -3.63 -21.91
C PRO A 196 0.53 -5.11 -21.93
N VAL A 197 1.61 -5.46 -22.60
CA VAL A 197 2.07 -6.85 -22.79
C VAL A 197 2.21 -7.59 -21.46
N ASP A 198 2.52 -6.88 -20.35
CA ASP A 198 2.71 -7.45 -19.03
C ASP A 198 1.77 -6.79 -17.99
N LEU A 199 0.81 -7.55 -17.48
CA LEU A 199 0.02 -7.16 -16.33
C LEU A 199 0.84 -7.32 -15.05
N LYS A 200 1.08 -6.21 -14.37
CA LYS A 200 1.74 -6.19 -13.07
C LYS A 200 0.69 -6.39 -11.97
N LEU A 201 0.93 -7.34 -11.10
CA LEU A 201 0.11 -7.60 -9.92
C LEU A 201 0.65 -6.88 -8.70
N ALA A 202 -0.19 -6.70 -7.68
CA ALA A 202 0.15 -6.08 -6.41
C ALA A 202 -0.09 -7.02 -5.23
N PRO A 203 0.68 -8.12 -5.11
CA PRO A 203 0.49 -9.07 -4.04
C PRO A 203 0.76 -8.43 -2.67
N LYS A 204 0.26 -9.08 -1.63
CA LYS A 204 0.50 -8.66 -0.25
C LYS A 204 2.00 -8.67 0.06
N ILE A 205 2.46 -7.61 0.72
CA ILE A 205 3.85 -7.48 1.15
C ILE A 205 4.01 -8.09 2.54
N PHE A 206 5.00 -8.98 2.68
CA PHE A 206 5.39 -9.61 3.93
C PHE A 206 6.78 -9.11 4.34
N LYS A 207 7.14 -9.34 5.61
CA LYS A 207 8.45 -8.92 6.13
C LYS A 207 9.61 -9.51 5.30
N GLU A 208 9.48 -10.75 4.92
CA GLU A 208 10.49 -11.50 4.17
C GLU A 208 10.72 -10.92 2.77
N THR A 209 9.66 -10.42 2.14
CA THR A 209 9.73 -9.78 0.81
C THR A 209 10.31 -8.36 0.84
N CYS A 210 10.56 -7.80 2.03
CA CYS A 210 11.18 -6.48 2.20
C CYS A 210 12.71 -6.54 2.27
N GLU A 211 13.34 -7.70 2.11
CA GLU A 211 14.81 -7.83 2.09
C GLU A 211 15.38 -7.27 0.79
N ILE A 212 16.37 -6.38 0.91
CA ILE A 212 16.98 -5.71 -0.23
C ILE A 212 17.85 -6.70 -1.02
N ASN A 213 17.58 -6.85 -2.31
CA ASN A 213 18.47 -7.54 -3.24
C ASN A 213 19.44 -6.52 -3.85
N TRP A 214 20.67 -6.48 -3.35
CA TRP A 214 21.71 -5.59 -3.85
C TRP A 214 22.23 -5.96 -5.25
N ASN A 215 22.00 -7.18 -5.71
CA ASN A 215 22.38 -7.62 -7.06
C ASN A 215 21.35 -7.19 -8.11
N GLN A 216 20.99 -5.93 -8.07
CA GLN A 216 20.10 -5.23 -8.99
C GLN A 216 20.72 -3.87 -9.35
N PRO A 217 20.36 -3.26 -10.48
CA PRO A 217 20.76 -1.88 -10.79
C PRO A 217 20.36 -0.92 -9.68
N VAL A 218 21.17 0.11 -9.43
CA VAL A 218 20.98 1.10 -8.35
C VAL A 218 19.58 1.73 -8.39
N LYS A 219 19.03 1.97 -9.57
CA LYS A 219 17.66 2.49 -9.73
C LYS A 219 16.62 1.53 -9.17
N ARG A 220 16.77 0.22 -9.41
CA ARG A 220 15.83 -0.79 -8.88
C ARG A 220 15.91 -0.91 -7.38
N VAL A 221 17.12 -0.86 -6.80
CA VAL A 221 17.32 -0.85 -5.35
C VAL A 221 16.73 0.40 -4.72
N TYR A 222 16.96 1.56 -5.34
CA TYR A 222 16.40 2.84 -4.93
C TYR A 222 14.86 2.82 -4.90
N ASP A 223 14.23 2.38 -5.98
CA ASP A 223 12.76 2.29 -6.08
C ASP A 223 12.18 1.30 -5.07
N PHE A 224 12.85 0.17 -4.85
CA PHE A 224 12.45 -0.82 -3.86
C PHE A 224 12.44 -0.22 -2.44
N ILE A 225 13.48 0.52 -2.07
CA ILE A 225 13.59 1.15 -0.76
C ILE A 225 12.52 2.22 -0.58
N ARG A 226 12.37 3.17 -1.52
CA ARG A 226 11.37 4.24 -1.41
C ARG A 226 9.93 3.71 -1.48
N GLY A 227 9.69 2.60 -2.19
CA GLY A 227 8.38 1.93 -2.27
C GLY A 227 7.98 1.20 -0.98
N LEU A 228 8.91 1.03 -0.05
CA LEU A 228 8.70 0.43 1.27
C LEU A 228 8.90 1.43 2.43
N SER A 229 9.23 2.68 2.15
CA SER A 229 9.50 3.72 3.15
C SER A 229 8.31 4.65 3.34
N PRO A 230 7.94 4.96 4.58
CA PRO A 230 8.57 4.58 5.86
C PRO A 230 8.15 3.19 6.39
N TYR A 231 7.11 2.59 5.83
CA TYR A 231 6.56 1.32 6.29
C TYR A 231 6.21 0.40 5.11
N PRO A 232 6.52 -0.91 5.19
CA PRO A 232 7.09 -1.67 6.31
C PRO A 232 8.59 -1.47 6.53
N GLY A 233 9.30 -0.83 5.62
CA GLY A 233 10.73 -0.55 5.64
C GLY A 233 11.55 -1.67 5.00
N ALA A 234 12.30 -1.33 3.93
CA ALA A 234 13.25 -2.25 3.32
C ALA A 234 14.41 -2.54 4.28
N TRP A 235 14.91 -3.76 4.27
CA TRP A 235 15.96 -4.17 5.21
C TRP A 235 17.03 -5.03 4.54
N THR A 236 18.20 -5.02 5.16
CA THR A 236 19.31 -5.93 4.85
C THR A 236 19.97 -6.41 6.14
N THR A 237 20.78 -7.46 6.07
CA THR A 237 21.57 -7.94 7.20
C THR A 237 23.00 -7.47 7.07
N LEU A 238 23.54 -6.89 8.13
CA LEU A 238 24.95 -6.54 8.26
C LEU A 238 25.67 -7.59 9.09
N VAL A 239 26.90 -7.93 8.72
CA VAL A 239 27.81 -8.77 9.51
C VAL A 239 28.91 -7.89 10.06
N GLY A 240 29.01 -7.79 11.37
CA GLY A 240 30.10 -7.07 12.03
C GLY A 240 31.44 -7.79 11.92
N PRO A 241 32.56 -7.13 12.28
CA PRO A 241 33.89 -7.73 12.30
C PRO A 241 34.01 -8.94 13.26
N ASP A 242 33.12 -9.01 14.24
CA ASP A 242 32.97 -10.11 15.20
C ASP A 242 32.08 -11.27 14.67
N GLY A 243 31.64 -11.19 13.42
CA GLY A 243 30.71 -12.16 12.80
C GLY A 243 29.28 -12.03 13.25
N LYS A 244 28.91 -11.02 14.05
CA LYS A 244 27.54 -10.83 14.53
C LYS A 244 26.66 -10.23 13.44
N GLU A 245 25.53 -10.88 13.20
CA GLU A 245 24.52 -10.40 12.29
C GLU A 245 23.59 -9.37 12.96
N THR A 246 23.29 -8.30 12.24
CA THR A 246 22.36 -7.26 12.69
C THR A 246 21.50 -6.77 11.52
N VAL A 247 20.21 -6.71 11.72
CA VAL A 247 19.28 -6.19 10.71
C VAL A 247 19.38 -4.67 10.66
N LEU A 248 19.56 -4.15 9.46
CA LEU A 248 19.53 -2.72 9.11
C LEU A 248 18.31 -2.45 8.25
N LYS A 249 17.41 -1.57 8.69
CA LYS A 249 16.39 -0.97 7.84
C LYS A 249 16.93 0.29 7.19
N ILE A 250 16.57 0.50 5.92
CA ILE A 250 16.94 1.68 5.14
C ILE A 250 15.66 2.39 4.71
N PHE A 251 15.62 3.72 4.91
CA PHE A 251 14.42 4.52 4.66
C PHE A 251 14.61 5.57 3.59
N ARG A 252 15.76 6.24 3.56
CA ARG A 252 16.06 7.26 2.56
C ARG A 252 17.44 7.04 1.96
N THR A 253 17.51 7.20 0.65
CA THR A 253 18.71 6.96 -0.15
C THR A 253 18.81 7.99 -1.26
N THR A 254 20.04 8.19 -1.77
CA THR A 254 20.33 9.04 -2.92
C THR A 254 21.07 8.21 -3.97
N LYS A 255 20.58 8.21 -5.21
CA LYS A 255 21.28 7.57 -6.34
C LYS A 255 22.57 8.32 -6.63
N THR A 256 23.61 7.59 -6.98
CA THR A 256 24.89 8.18 -7.43
C THR A 256 25.34 7.54 -8.74
N ASP A 257 26.26 8.22 -9.43
CA ASP A 257 26.97 7.69 -10.60
C ASP A 257 28.32 7.06 -10.24
N LEU A 258 28.63 6.94 -8.95
CA LEU A 258 29.85 6.33 -8.46
C LEU A 258 29.81 4.83 -8.75
N LYS A 259 30.82 4.31 -9.44
CA LYS A 259 30.88 2.89 -9.81
C LYS A 259 31.07 2.01 -8.59
N ALA A 260 30.41 0.86 -8.60
CA ALA A 260 30.56 -0.16 -7.60
C ALA A 260 31.67 -1.14 -8.00
N ASP A 261 32.54 -1.48 -7.05
CA ASP A 261 33.59 -2.49 -7.26
C ASP A 261 33.14 -3.92 -6.92
N GLY A 262 32.06 -4.04 -6.15
CA GLY A 262 31.48 -5.34 -5.76
C GLY A 262 30.14 -5.19 -5.09
N VAL A 263 29.17 -5.99 -5.50
CA VAL A 263 27.80 -5.94 -4.99
C VAL A 263 27.76 -6.16 -3.47
N GLY A 264 27.02 -5.30 -2.77
CA GLY A 264 26.89 -5.37 -1.30
C GLY A 264 28.11 -4.79 -0.55
N GLN A 265 29.15 -4.32 -1.25
CA GLN A 265 30.27 -3.65 -0.60
C GLN A 265 29.80 -2.37 0.09
N ILE A 266 30.20 -2.21 1.35
CA ILE A 266 29.95 -0.99 2.12
C ILE A 266 31.18 -0.08 2.00
N VAL A 267 30.93 1.17 1.58
CA VAL A 267 31.95 2.22 1.49
C VAL A 267 31.47 3.40 2.31
N ALA A 268 32.36 4.01 3.08
CA ALA A 268 32.03 5.20 3.83
C ALA A 268 33.20 6.21 3.84
N ASP A 269 32.84 7.47 3.86
CA ASP A 269 33.70 8.56 4.29
C ASP A 269 33.24 9.10 5.67
N ARG A 270 33.72 10.26 6.08
CA ARG A 270 33.34 10.82 7.39
C ARG A 270 31.86 11.23 7.50
N LYS A 271 31.14 11.39 6.39
CA LYS A 271 29.79 11.94 6.35
C LYS A 271 28.79 11.05 5.62
N HIS A 272 29.27 10.24 4.68
CA HIS A 272 28.44 9.49 3.77
C HIS A 272 28.68 7.99 3.89
N LEU A 273 27.60 7.24 3.86
CA LEU A 273 27.59 5.79 3.82
C LEU A 273 27.03 5.36 2.47
N TYR A 274 27.71 4.43 1.81
CA TYR A 274 27.28 3.86 0.55
C TYR A 274 27.22 2.34 0.64
N ILE A 275 26.27 1.75 -0.08
CA ILE A 275 26.23 0.31 -0.32
C ILE A 275 26.18 0.09 -1.83
N ALA A 276 27.01 -0.81 -2.31
CA ALA A 276 27.13 -1.11 -3.74
C ALA A 276 25.96 -1.93 -4.25
N ALA A 277 25.24 -1.41 -5.23
CA ALA A 277 24.32 -2.15 -6.09
C ALA A 277 25.12 -2.82 -7.23
N ALA A 278 24.45 -3.38 -8.24
CA ALA A 278 25.13 -4.11 -9.32
C ALA A 278 25.96 -3.21 -10.25
N ASP A 279 25.62 -1.94 -10.35
CA ASP A 279 26.23 -0.98 -11.29
C ASP A 279 26.87 0.24 -10.61
N CYS A 280 26.22 0.77 -9.57
CA CYS A 280 26.66 1.99 -8.90
C CYS A 280 26.47 1.90 -7.39
N LEU A 281 27.11 2.82 -6.66
CA LEU A 281 26.94 3.01 -5.23
C LEU A 281 25.62 3.72 -4.95
N LEU A 282 24.85 3.21 -3.99
CA LEU A 282 23.68 3.88 -3.45
C LEU A 282 24.05 4.55 -2.14
N GLN A 283 23.89 5.88 -2.04
CA GLN A 283 24.11 6.60 -0.80
C GLN A 283 22.94 6.33 0.15
N ILE A 284 23.27 5.98 1.38
CA ILE A 284 22.31 5.75 2.46
C ILE A 284 22.22 7.04 3.27
N ASP A 285 21.04 7.63 3.34
CA ASP A 285 20.84 8.90 4.04
C ASP A 285 20.22 8.69 5.42
N GLU A 286 19.29 7.73 5.53
CA GLU A 286 18.57 7.47 6.77
C GLU A 286 18.30 5.98 6.95
N LEU A 287 18.57 5.51 8.17
CA LEU A 287 18.59 4.09 8.50
C LEU A 287 18.15 3.81 9.94
N GLN A 288 17.96 2.53 10.26
CA GLN A 288 17.65 2.05 11.60
C GLN A 288 18.27 0.68 11.85
N LEU A 289 19.18 0.56 12.80
CA LEU A 289 19.63 -0.73 13.31
C LEU A 289 18.54 -1.37 14.20
N ALA A 290 18.49 -2.69 14.21
CA ALA A 290 17.62 -3.44 15.10
C ALA A 290 17.78 -2.99 16.56
N GLY A 291 16.68 -2.66 17.23
CA GLY A 291 16.66 -2.19 18.62
C GLY A 291 17.11 -0.73 18.83
N LYS A 292 17.41 0.01 17.79
CA LYS A 292 17.78 1.44 17.84
C LYS A 292 16.69 2.31 17.25
N LYS A 293 16.80 3.61 17.43
CA LYS A 293 15.94 4.61 16.77
C LYS A 293 16.42 4.82 15.32
N ARG A 294 15.53 5.28 14.46
CA ARG A 294 15.83 5.79 13.13
C ARG A 294 16.79 7.00 13.25
N MET A 295 17.82 7.07 12.40
CA MET A 295 18.88 8.07 12.48
C MET A 295 19.46 8.37 11.10
N ALA A 296 20.12 9.50 10.97
CA ALA A 296 20.92 9.83 9.79
C ALA A 296 22.16 8.90 9.69
N ALA A 297 22.58 8.63 8.46
CA ALA A 297 23.78 7.79 8.23
C ALA A 297 25.05 8.37 8.87
N ALA A 298 25.20 9.70 8.93
CA ALA A 298 26.32 10.34 9.60
C ALA A 298 26.38 10.02 11.12
N ASP A 299 25.23 9.97 11.79
CA ASP A 299 25.15 9.61 13.20
C ASP A 299 25.51 8.14 13.44
N PHE A 300 25.07 7.28 12.52
CA PHE A 300 25.43 5.87 12.52
C PHE A 300 26.96 5.69 12.39
N LEU A 301 27.61 6.41 11.45
CA LEU A 301 29.05 6.35 11.23
C LEU A 301 29.86 6.83 12.44
N ASN A 302 29.40 7.87 13.13
CA ASN A 302 30.05 8.38 14.34
C ASN A 302 30.14 7.36 15.49
N GLY A 303 29.21 6.40 15.49
CA GLY A 303 29.16 5.31 16.48
C GLY A 303 29.95 4.05 16.13
N MET A 304 30.56 4.00 14.93
CA MET A 304 31.25 2.81 14.43
C MET A 304 32.75 2.98 14.40
N LYS A 305 33.48 1.94 14.87
CA LYS A 305 34.95 1.86 14.75
C LYS A 305 35.36 1.20 13.44
N ASP A 306 34.66 0.17 13.03
CA ASP A 306 34.94 -0.62 11.83
C ASP A 306 33.65 -0.80 11.03
N LEU A 307 33.73 -0.74 9.69
CA LEU A 307 32.58 -0.92 8.81
C LEU A 307 32.17 -2.39 8.77
N PRO A 308 30.86 -2.69 8.88
CA PRO A 308 30.35 -4.03 8.66
C PRO A 308 30.36 -4.40 7.17
N ALA A 309 30.03 -5.65 6.87
CA ALA A 309 29.75 -6.10 5.52
C ALA A 309 28.25 -6.47 5.39
N VAL A 310 27.70 -6.49 4.17
CA VAL A 310 26.37 -7.06 3.92
C VAL A 310 26.47 -8.59 3.98
N ALA A 311 25.61 -9.23 4.75
CA ALA A 311 25.71 -10.66 5.09
C ALA A 311 25.54 -11.60 3.90
N SER A 312 24.71 -11.24 2.92
CA SER A 312 24.54 -12.04 1.71
C SER A 312 24.14 -11.19 0.52
N VAL A 313 24.90 -11.33 -0.56
CA VAL A 313 24.43 -10.95 -1.88
C VAL A 313 23.71 -12.16 -2.44
N ARG A 314 22.38 -12.22 -2.31
CA ARG A 314 21.63 -13.30 -2.93
C ARG A 314 21.78 -13.25 -4.45
N PRO A 315 21.90 -14.42 -5.12
CA PRO A 315 21.74 -14.41 -6.58
C PRO A 315 20.36 -13.84 -6.92
N PRO A 316 20.20 -13.21 -8.11
CA PRO A 316 18.89 -12.73 -8.52
C PRO A 316 17.89 -13.85 -8.38
N GLN A 317 16.85 -13.64 -7.54
CA GLN A 317 15.73 -14.57 -7.52
C GLN A 317 15.14 -14.55 -8.92
N ALA A 318 15.04 -15.69 -9.56
CA ALA A 318 14.21 -15.86 -10.73
C ALA A 318 12.85 -15.24 -10.38
N GLU A 319 12.30 -14.41 -11.26
CA GLU A 319 11.00 -13.78 -11.07
C GLU A 319 10.01 -14.85 -10.60
N ASN A 320 9.73 -14.86 -9.32
CA ASN A 320 8.72 -15.76 -8.78
C ASN A 320 7.38 -15.24 -9.30
N ASN A 321 6.92 -15.85 -10.37
CA ASN A 321 5.53 -15.89 -10.72
C ASN A 321 4.78 -16.51 -9.53
N PHE A 322 4.36 -15.69 -8.57
CA PHE A 322 3.40 -16.11 -7.57
C PHE A 322 2.04 -16.26 -8.27
N VAL A 323 1.86 -17.44 -8.89
CA VAL A 323 0.57 -18.01 -9.17
C VAL A 323 0.29 -18.92 -7.98
N GLU A 324 -0.53 -18.48 -7.03
CA GLU A 324 -1.51 -19.22 -6.25
C GLU A 324 -2.28 -18.27 -5.33
#